data_fbd242459a29bd76bd44b3d1f1b7f8df
#
_entry.id   fbd242459a29bd76bd44b3d1f1b7f8df
#
_cell.length_a   1.000
_cell.length_b   1.000
_cell.length_c   1.000
_cell.angle_alpha   90.00
_cell.angle_beta   90.00
_cell.angle_gamma   90.00
#
_symmetry.space_group_name_H-M   'P 1'
#
loop_
_entity.id
_entity.type
_entity.pdbx_description
1 polymer ?
#
loop_
_entity_poly.entity_id
_entity_poly.type
_entity_poly.pdbx_seq_one_letter_code
_entity_poly.pdbx_strand_id
1 'polypeptide(L)'
;MSGRTLVAGVGNVFLRDDAFGVEVVRLLAERPVPDGVQVKDFGIRGVHLAYDLLDGCDLFVLVDAAQRGETPGTVTVLEVEVPEPDPDAGPVIDAHSLTPDGIFALLGSLGGRPGRSLLVACEPADVSAGMGLSGPVREALPHAVRTVQEILTGETVSA
;
A
#
# COMPACT_ATOMS: atom_id res chain seq x y z
N MET A 1 3.24 15.70 -20.60
CA MET A 1 2.88 14.41 -20.11
C MET A 1 2.70 14.40 -18.61
N SER A 2 1.54 14.19 -18.19
CA SER A 2 1.28 14.17 -16.75
C SER A 2 1.50 12.77 -16.22
N GLY A 3 2.33 12.66 -15.20
CA GLY A 3 2.45 11.42 -14.47
C GLY A 3 1.21 11.18 -13.63
N ARG A 4 0.78 9.94 -13.57
CA ARG A 4 -0.22 9.54 -12.62
C ARG A 4 0.48 8.92 -11.42
N THR A 5 0.11 9.34 -10.22
CA THR A 5 0.56 8.72 -8.98
C THR A 5 -0.67 8.19 -8.25
N LEU A 6 -0.61 6.93 -7.83
CA LEU A 6 -1.66 6.32 -7.03
C LEU A 6 -1.12 5.95 -5.66
N VAL A 7 -1.74 6.47 -4.62
CA VAL A 7 -1.51 6.04 -3.25
C VAL A 7 -2.71 5.19 -2.84
N ALA A 8 -2.49 3.93 -2.57
CA ALA A 8 -3.55 2.99 -2.25
C ALA A 8 -3.36 2.44 -0.83
N GLY A 9 -4.39 2.54 -0.02
CA GLY A 9 -4.44 1.87 1.26
C GLY A 9 -5.26 0.60 1.17
N VAL A 10 -4.73 -0.48 1.71
CA VAL A 10 -5.43 -1.76 1.76
C VAL A 10 -5.43 -2.28 3.19
N GLY A 11 -6.39 -3.14 3.50
CA GLY A 11 -6.49 -3.80 4.79
C GLY A 11 -7.94 -3.99 5.20
N ASN A 12 -8.12 -4.83 6.22
CA ASN A 12 -9.43 -5.15 6.75
C ASN A 12 -9.62 -4.41 8.08
N VAL A 13 -10.56 -3.46 8.12
CA VAL A 13 -10.83 -2.66 9.32
C VAL A 13 -11.37 -3.47 10.49
N PHE A 14 -11.80 -4.70 10.26
CA PHE A 14 -12.26 -5.60 11.30
C PHE A 14 -11.15 -6.50 11.86
N LEU A 15 -9.91 -6.29 11.46
CA LEU A 15 -8.74 -7.03 11.93
C LEU A 15 -7.70 -6.09 12.55
N ARG A 16 -8.12 -5.16 13.37
CA ARG A 16 -7.29 -4.23 14.15
C ARG A 16 -6.19 -3.56 13.32
N ASP A 17 -4.92 -3.91 13.54
CA ASP A 17 -3.80 -3.23 12.87
C ASP A 17 -3.74 -3.47 11.37
N ASP A 18 -4.46 -4.47 10.86
CA ASP A 18 -4.59 -4.67 9.43
C ASP A 18 -5.23 -3.45 8.73
N ALA A 19 -5.94 -2.61 9.48
CA ALA A 19 -6.53 -1.38 8.99
C ALA A 19 -5.53 -0.24 8.79
N PHE A 20 -4.26 -0.42 9.11
CA PHE A 20 -3.26 0.66 9.05
C PHE A 20 -3.29 1.40 7.72
N GLY A 21 -3.23 0.68 6.59
CA GLY A 21 -3.20 1.31 5.28
C GLY A 21 -4.44 2.15 5.00
N VAL A 22 -5.60 1.64 5.37
CA VAL A 22 -6.88 2.35 5.21
C VAL A 22 -6.89 3.62 6.05
N GLU A 23 -6.40 3.54 7.28
CA GLU A 23 -6.39 4.71 8.17
C GLU A 23 -5.43 5.80 7.67
N VAL A 24 -4.26 5.41 7.14
CA VAL A 24 -3.31 6.37 6.57
C VAL A 24 -3.94 7.11 5.39
N VAL A 25 -4.55 6.39 4.46
CA VAL A 25 -5.11 7.06 3.28
C VAL A 25 -6.33 7.90 3.62
N ARG A 26 -7.08 7.56 4.64
CA ARG A 26 -8.18 8.41 5.13
C ARG A 26 -7.64 9.74 5.64
N LEU A 27 -6.54 9.72 6.38
CA LEU A 27 -5.91 10.95 6.86
C LEU A 27 -5.31 11.76 5.71
N LEU A 28 -4.70 11.10 4.73
CA LEU A 28 -4.15 11.77 3.56
C LEU A 28 -5.23 12.43 2.71
N ALA A 29 -6.40 11.80 2.60
CA ALA A 29 -7.50 12.34 1.81
C ALA A 29 -8.03 13.67 2.37
N GLU A 30 -7.75 13.97 3.64
CA GLU A 30 -8.14 15.23 4.27
C GLU A 30 -7.09 16.34 4.06
N ARG A 31 -6.01 16.06 3.36
CA ARG A 31 -4.87 16.97 3.17
C ARG A 31 -4.71 17.27 1.69
N PRO A 32 -4.15 18.45 1.34
CA PRO A 32 -3.85 18.71 -0.06
C PRO A 32 -2.75 17.78 -0.55
N VAL A 33 -2.90 17.32 -1.79
CA VAL A 33 -1.90 16.50 -2.46
C VAL A 33 -1.53 17.15 -3.80
N PRO A 34 -0.33 16.87 -4.33
CA PRO A 34 0.07 17.43 -5.62
C PRO A 34 -0.89 17.01 -6.74
N ASP A 35 -0.92 17.78 -7.81
CA ASP A 35 -1.71 17.46 -9.00
C ASP A 35 -1.24 16.12 -9.58
N GLY A 36 -2.19 15.35 -10.07
CA GLY A 36 -1.90 14.03 -10.64
C GLY A 36 -1.81 12.92 -9.62
N VAL A 37 -1.99 13.22 -8.34
CA VAL A 37 -1.98 12.22 -7.26
C VAL A 37 -3.42 11.85 -6.91
N GLN A 38 -3.69 10.55 -6.89
CA GLN A 38 -4.94 9.99 -6.40
C GLN A 38 -4.65 9.22 -5.11
N VAL A 39 -5.47 9.44 -4.10
CA VAL A 39 -5.38 8.73 -2.82
C VAL A 39 -6.66 7.93 -2.66
N LYS A 40 -6.56 6.62 -2.62
CA LYS A 40 -7.72 5.72 -2.62
C LYS A 40 -7.65 4.68 -1.54
N ASP A 41 -8.79 4.43 -0.91
CA ASP A 41 -8.98 3.33 0.03
C ASP A 41 -9.60 2.16 -0.73
N PHE A 42 -8.83 1.09 -0.87
CA PHE A 42 -9.31 -0.14 -1.51
C PHE A 42 -9.79 -1.17 -0.48
N GLY A 43 -9.52 -0.95 0.80
CA GLY A 43 -9.94 -1.90 1.83
C GLY A 43 -9.46 -3.31 1.53
N ILE A 44 -10.39 -4.25 1.37
CA ILE A 44 -10.09 -5.66 1.05
C ILE A 44 -10.14 -5.94 -0.46
N ARG A 45 -10.20 -4.90 -1.30
CA ARG A 45 -10.39 -5.03 -2.74
C ARG A 45 -9.07 -5.03 -3.50
N GLY A 46 -8.11 -5.88 -3.08
CA GLY A 46 -6.80 -5.95 -3.73
C GLY A 46 -6.87 -6.28 -5.22
N VAL A 47 -7.85 -7.10 -5.63
CA VAL A 47 -8.05 -7.43 -7.05
C VAL A 47 -8.46 -6.17 -7.84
N HIS A 48 -9.35 -5.35 -7.30
CA HIS A 48 -9.75 -4.11 -7.94
C HIS A 48 -8.58 -3.15 -8.07
N LEU A 49 -7.71 -3.10 -7.05
CA LEU A 49 -6.51 -2.29 -7.09
C LEU A 49 -5.60 -2.71 -8.24
N ALA A 50 -5.38 -4.02 -8.39
CA ALA A 50 -4.53 -4.52 -9.48
C ALA A 50 -5.10 -4.15 -10.84
N TYR A 51 -6.42 -4.24 -11.04
CA TYR A 51 -7.05 -3.83 -12.29
C TYR A 51 -6.95 -2.32 -12.52
N ASP A 52 -7.09 -1.51 -11.48
CA ASP A 52 -6.94 -0.05 -11.59
C ASP A 52 -5.54 0.30 -12.12
N LEU A 53 -4.53 -0.39 -11.66
CA LEU A 53 -3.13 -0.14 -12.04
C LEU A 53 -2.83 -0.52 -13.50
N LEU A 54 -3.69 -1.30 -14.15
CA LEU A 54 -3.51 -1.63 -15.56
C LEU A 54 -3.68 -0.41 -16.47
N ASP A 55 -4.35 0.64 -16.02
CA ASP A 55 -4.49 1.88 -16.79
C ASP A 55 -3.20 2.70 -16.85
N GLY A 56 -2.18 2.26 -16.16
CA GLY A 56 -0.88 2.94 -16.15
C GLY A 56 -0.71 3.84 -14.94
N CYS A 57 0.52 3.89 -14.44
CA CYS A 57 0.86 4.64 -13.24
C CYS A 57 2.36 4.87 -13.23
N ASP A 58 2.81 6.10 -13.07
CA ASP A 58 4.23 6.39 -12.99
C ASP A 58 4.81 6.05 -11.61
N LEU A 59 4.03 6.31 -10.57
CA LEU A 59 4.41 6.00 -9.20
C LEU A 59 3.22 5.36 -8.50
N PHE A 60 3.43 4.18 -7.97
CA PHE A 60 2.45 3.47 -7.15
C PHE A 60 3.00 3.37 -5.73
N VAL A 61 2.23 3.85 -4.76
CA VAL A 61 2.56 3.73 -3.33
C VAL A 61 1.47 2.89 -2.67
N LEU A 62 1.84 1.71 -2.22
CA LEU A 62 0.95 0.84 -1.46
C LEU A 62 1.20 1.06 0.02
N VAL A 63 0.15 1.32 0.78
CA VAL A 63 0.24 1.49 2.23
C VAL A 63 -0.50 0.33 2.89
N ASP A 64 0.21 -0.44 3.71
CA ASP A 64 -0.36 -1.64 4.31
C ASP A 64 0.40 -2.05 5.58
N ALA A 65 -0.27 -2.77 6.46
CA ALA A 65 0.39 -3.46 7.54
C ALA A 65 1.12 -4.68 6.96
N ALA A 66 2.30 -4.97 7.45
CA ALA A 66 3.07 -6.11 6.99
C ALA A 66 3.91 -6.68 8.12
N GLN A 67 3.78 -7.98 8.36
CA GLN A 67 4.56 -8.69 9.36
C GLN A 67 5.96 -8.96 8.82
N ARG A 68 6.94 -8.29 9.38
CA ARG A 68 8.34 -8.37 8.95
C ARG A 68 9.30 -8.66 10.08
N GLY A 69 8.79 -8.98 11.27
CA GLY A 69 9.61 -9.23 12.43
C GLY A 69 10.20 -7.99 13.09
N GLU A 70 9.68 -6.81 12.76
CA GLU A 70 10.12 -5.56 13.34
C GLU A 70 9.38 -5.27 14.65
N THR A 71 9.81 -4.25 15.35
CA THR A 71 9.06 -3.77 16.52
C THR A 71 7.71 -3.21 16.04
N PRO A 72 6.60 -3.59 16.71
CA PRO A 72 5.29 -3.04 16.33
C PRO A 72 5.27 -1.52 16.24
N GLY A 73 4.67 -1.01 15.18
CA GLY A 73 4.63 0.43 14.89
C GLY A 73 5.79 0.92 14.03
N THR A 74 6.75 0.07 13.70
CA THR A 74 7.86 0.44 12.80
C THR A 74 7.32 0.66 11.40
N VAL A 75 7.61 1.84 10.82
CA VAL A 75 7.23 2.17 9.45
C VAL A 75 8.47 2.06 8.56
N THR A 76 8.35 1.28 7.50
CA THR A 76 9.45 1.03 6.57
C THR A 76 8.99 1.34 5.15
N VAL A 77 9.84 1.99 4.37
CA VAL A 77 9.60 2.23 2.94
C VAL A 77 10.48 1.27 2.15
N LEU A 78 9.85 0.50 1.28
CA LEU A 78 10.53 -0.49 0.44
C LEU A 78 10.23 -0.19 -1.02
N GLU A 79 11.25 -0.20 -1.85
CA GLU A 79 11.05 -0.20 -3.30
C GLU A 79 10.76 -1.63 -3.72
N VAL A 80 9.70 -1.82 -4.50
CA VAL A 80 9.22 -3.15 -4.89
C VAL A 80 9.26 -3.27 -6.40
N GLU A 81 9.79 -4.39 -6.88
CA GLU A 81 9.69 -4.74 -8.30
C GLU A 81 8.46 -5.62 -8.52
N VAL A 82 7.64 -5.24 -9.51
CA VAL A 82 6.50 -6.08 -9.89
C VAL A 82 7.03 -7.30 -10.63
N PRO A 83 6.64 -8.53 -10.22
CA PRO A 83 7.14 -9.74 -10.87
C PRO A 83 6.78 -9.80 -12.35
N GLU A 84 7.66 -10.37 -13.15
CA GLU A 84 7.34 -10.63 -14.55
C GLU A 84 6.21 -11.63 -14.66
N PRO A 85 5.32 -11.48 -15.66
CA PRO A 85 4.28 -12.49 -15.88
C PRO A 85 4.91 -13.84 -16.20
N ASP A 86 4.39 -14.90 -15.58
CA ASP A 86 4.77 -16.26 -15.92
C ASP A 86 3.72 -16.81 -16.89
N PRO A 87 4.06 -17.05 -18.16
CA PRO A 87 3.07 -17.52 -19.14
C PRO A 87 2.50 -18.89 -18.80
N ASP A 88 3.18 -19.66 -17.96
CA ASP A 88 2.71 -21.00 -17.58
C ASP A 88 1.88 -21.02 -16.32
N ALA A 89 1.85 -19.93 -15.56
CA ALA A 89 1.24 -19.93 -14.23
C ALA A 89 -0.19 -19.41 -14.18
N GLY A 90 -0.66 -18.69 -15.17
CA GLY A 90 -1.98 -18.06 -15.12
C GLY A 90 -2.13 -17.03 -14.01
N PRO A 91 -3.25 -16.29 -13.99
CA PRO A 91 -3.47 -15.27 -12.97
C PRO A 91 -3.60 -15.88 -11.59
N VAL A 92 -2.98 -15.23 -10.61
CA VAL A 92 -3.07 -15.61 -9.20
C VAL A 92 -4.21 -14.80 -8.58
N ILE A 93 -5.36 -15.43 -8.39
CA ILE A 93 -6.52 -14.78 -7.77
C ILE A 93 -6.93 -15.66 -6.59
N ASP A 94 -6.43 -15.33 -5.40
CA ASP A 94 -6.76 -16.07 -4.19
C ASP A 94 -6.70 -15.16 -2.97
N ALA A 95 -6.84 -15.74 -1.78
CA ALA A 95 -6.83 -14.99 -0.52
C ALA A 95 -5.50 -14.28 -0.26
N HIS A 96 -4.42 -14.72 -0.87
CA HIS A 96 -3.10 -14.08 -0.72
C HIS A 96 -3.01 -12.75 -1.42
N SER A 97 -3.96 -12.42 -2.32
CA SER A 97 -3.98 -11.12 -2.98
C SER A 97 -4.26 -9.97 -2.04
N LEU A 98 -4.63 -10.24 -0.78
CA LEU A 98 -4.84 -9.21 0.23
C LEU A 98 -3.54 -8.80 0.94
N THR A 99 -2.47 -9.57 0.79
CA THR A 99 -1.16 -9.20 1.30
C THR A 99 -0.43 -8.33 0.28
N PRO A 100 0.55 -7.50 0.71
CA PRO A 100 1.35 -6.74 -0.25
C PRO A 100 1.97 -7.61 -1.33
N ASP A 101 2.59 -8.72 -0.95
CA ASP A 101 3.20 -9.63 -1.92
C ASP A 101 2.17 -10.19 -2.89
N GLY A 102 1.00 -10.54 -2.39
CA GLY A 102 -0.09 -11.07 -3.22
C GLY A 102 -0.60 -10.03 -4.23
N ILE A 103 -0.72 -8.78 -3.81
CA ILE A 103 -1.16 -7.69 -4.68
C ILE A 103 -0.15 -7.48 -5.81
N PHE A 104 1.15 -7.41 -5.49
CA PHE A 104 2.18 -7.23 -6.51
C PHE A 104 2.28 -8.44 -7.43
N ALA A 105 2.12 -9.65 -6.90
CA ALA A 105 2.11 -10.86 -7.72
C ALA A 105 0.93 -10.87 -8.69
N LEU A 106 -0.26 -10.49 -8.22
CA LEU A 106 -1.44 -10.38 -9.08
C LEU A 106 -1.24 -9.33 -10.17
N LEU A 107 -0.73 -8.17 -9.79
CA LEU A 107 -0.46 -7.10 -10.77
C LEU A 107 0.49 -7.57 -11.85
N GLY A 108 1.58 -8.25 -11.46
CA GLY A 108 2.54 -8.80 -12.43
C GLY A 108 1.92 -9.83 -13.33
N SER A 109 1.06 -10.71 -12.79
CA SER A 109 0.40 -11.76 -13.59
C SER A 109 -0.57 -11.17 -14.62
N LEU A 110 -1.12 -9.99 -14.34
CA LEU A 110 -2.00 -9.27 -15.26
C LEU A 110 -1.22 -8.38 -16.25
N GLY A 111 0.10 -8.34 -16.15
CA GLY A 111 0.92 -7.54 -17.04
C GLY A 111 1.06 -6.07 -16.65
N GLY A 112 0.67 -5.70 -15.43
CA GLY A 112 0.80 -4.33 -14.95
C GLY A 112 2.25 -3.95 -14.69
N ARG A 113 2.63 -2.74 -15.11
CA ARG A 113 4.00 -2.23 -14.97
C ARG A 113 3.99 -0.76 -14.60
N PRO A 114 3.80 -0.44 -13.30
CA PRO A 114 4.00 0.93 -12.85
C PRO A 114 5.45 1.37 -13.11
N GLY A 115 5.68 2.65 -13.30
CA GLY A 115 7.02 3.17 -13.48
C GLY A 115 7.90 2.90 -12.25
N ARG A 116 7.32 3.13 -11.07
CA ARG A 116 8.00 2.85 -9.80
C ARG A 116 6.96 2.40 -8.79
N SER A 117 7.33 1.45 -7.95
CA SER A 117 6.43 0.94 -6.89
C SER A 117 7.11 0.97 -5.54
N LEU A 118 6.42 1.56 -4.57
CA LEU A 118 6.88 1.63 -3.19
C LEU A 118 5.84 1.00 -2.27
N LEU A 119 6.32 0.36 -1.23
CA LEU A 119 5.48 -0.13 -0.13
C LEU A 119 5.82 0.67 1.12
N VAL A 120 4.83 1.30 1.72
CA VAL A 120 4.94 1.90 3.04
C VAL A 120 4.29 0.92 4.00
N ALA A 121 5.12 0.20 4.74
CA ALA A 121 4.69 -0.89 5.60
C ALA A 121 4.79 -0.50 7.05
N CYS A 122 3.82 -0.95 7.85
CA CYS A 122 3.89 -0.81 9.31
C CYS A 122 3.81 -2.18 9.96
N GLU A 123 4.70 -2.44 10.91
CA GLU A 123 4.68 -3.68 11.66
C GLU A 123 3.46 -3.70 12.58
N PRO A 124 2.55 -4.68 12.45
CA PRO A 124 1.40 -4.76 13.34
C PRO A 124 1.77 -5.38 14.68
N ALA A 125 1.00 -5.02 15.72
CA ALA A 125 1.05 -5.70 17.00
C ALA A 125 -0.05 -6.76 17.11
N ASP A 126 -1.22 -6.48 16.52
CA ASP A 126 -2.40 -7.32 16.72
C ASP A 126 -3.29 -7.22 15.48
N VAL A 127 -3.49 -8.33 14.78
CA VAL A 127 -4.38 -8.42 13.62
C VAL A 127 -5.54 -9.38 13.88
N SER A 128 -5.84 -9.65 15.13
CA SER A 128 -7.00 -10.48 15.49
C SER A 128 -8.30 -9.74 15.22
N ALA A 129 -9.42 -10.46 15.25
CA ALA A 129 -10.72 -9.87 15.00
C ALA A 129 -11.03 -8.77 16.01
N GLY A 130 -11.49 -7.65 15.51
CA GLY A 130 -11.84 -6.49 16.32
C GLY A 130 -11.57 -5.20 15.56
N MET A 131 -11.98 -4.08 16.13
CA MET A 131 -11.82 -2.77 15.52
C MET A 131 -10.86 -1.92 16.34
N GLY A 132 -10.14 -1.04 15.64
CA GLY A 132 -9.23 -0.10 16.25
C GLY A 132 -7.78 -0.56 16.22
N LEU A 133 -6.88 0.38 16.06
CA LEU A 133 -5.45 0.12 16.01
C LEU A 133 -4.89 -0.05 17.41
N SER A 134 -3.84 -0.89 17.54
CA SER A 134 -3.05 -0.95 18.77
C SER A 134 -2.35 0.37 19.03
N GLY A 135 -1.89 0.58 20.27
CA GLY A 135 -1.17 1.79 20.63
C GLY A 135 0.02 2.09 19.73
N PRO A 136 0.96 1.13 19.55
CA PRO A 136 2.13 1.38 18.71
C PRO A 136 1.78 1.78 17.27
N VAL A 137 0.79 1.13 16.67
CA VAL A 137 0.41 1.42 15.29
C VAL A 137 -0.34 2.75 15.20
N ARG A 138 -1.21 3.04 16.17
CA ARG A 138 -1.89 4.34 16.21
C ARG A 138 -0.88 5.49 16.31
N GLU A 139 0.13 5.33 17.15
CA GLU A 139 1.16 6.34 17.32
C GLU A 139 2.03 6.50 16.07
N ALA A 140 2.10 5.49 15.22
CA ALA A 140 2.85 5.54 13.97
C ALA A 140 2.12 6.29 12.86
N LEU A 141 0.80 6.53 12.97
CA LEU A 141 0.03 7.15 11.90
C LEU A 141 0.58 8.51 11.46
N PRO A 142 0.89 9.46 12.37
CA PRO A 142 1.41 10.76 11.92
C PRO A 142 2.72 10.63 11.13
N HIS A 143 3.60 9.74 11.55
CA HIS A 143 4.87 9.50 10.87
C HIS A 143 4.61 8.88 9.49
N ALA A 144 3.71 7.92 9.40
CA ALA A 144 3.38 7.28 8.13
C ALA A 144 2.80 8.29 7.13
N VAL A 145 1.89 9.15 7.60
CA VAL A 145 1.31 10.20 6.76
C VAL A 145 2.41 11.13 6.23
N ARG A 146 3.31 11.58 7.10
CA ARG A 146 4.43 12.43 6.68
C ARG A 146 5.33 11.73 5.68
N THR A 147 5.60 10.43 5.90
CA THR A 147 6.42 9.63 5.00
C THR A 147 5.83 9.61 3.59
N VAL A 148 4.53 9.37 3.48
CA VAL A 148 3.86 9.39 2.17
C VAL A 148 3.92 10.79 1.55
N GLN A 149 3.67 11.83 2.34
CA GLN A 149 3.75 13.21 1.85
C GLN A 149 5.15 13.54 1.30
N GLU A 150 6.19 13.11 1.98
CA GLU A 150 7.57 13.31 1.51
C GLU A 150 7.83 12.58 0.20
N ILE A 151 7.32 11.36 0.05
CA ILE A 151 7.40 10.62 -1.21
C ILE A 151 6.72 11.41 -2.33
N LEU A 152 5.52 11.93 -2.07
CA LEU A 152 4.74 12.64 -3.08
C LEU A 152 5.37 13.97 -3.51
N THR A 153 6.12 14.61 -2.63
CA THR A 153 6.80 15.87 -2.97
C THR A 153 8.18 15.66 -3.57
N GLY A 154 8.62 14.42 -3.70
CA GLY A 154 9.92 14.11 -4.26
C GLY A 154 11.08 14.31 -3.30
N GLU A 155 10.80 14.48 -2.00
CA GLU A 155 11.85 14.56 -1.00
C GLU A 155 12.55 13.21 -0.89
N THR A 156 13.85 13.25 -0.59
CA THR A 156 14.62 12.03 -0.49
C THR A 156 14.15 11.22 0.72
N VAL A 157 13.69 10.02 0.45
CA VAL A 157 13.35 9.06 1.48
C VAL A 157 14.44 8.00 1.47
N SER A 158 15.21 7.94 2.53
CA SER A 158 16.24 6.90 2.68
C SER A 158 15.55 5.58 2.97
N ALA A 159 15.83 4.63 2.12
CA ALA A 159 15.33 3.28 2.32
C ALA A 159 16.18 2.56 3.34
#